data_aa28539aa2c387bf8ee515562eef8458
#
_entry.id   aa28539aa2c387bf8ee515562eef8458
#
_cell.length_a   1.000
_cell.length_b   1.000
_cell.length_c   1.000
_cell.angle_alpha   90.00
_cell.angle_beta   90.00
_cell.angle_gamma   90.00
#
_symmetry.space_group_name_H-M   'P 1'
#
loop_
_entity.id
_entity.type
_entity.pdbx_description
1 polymer ?
#
loop_
_entity_poly.entity_id
_entity_poly.type
_entity_poly.pdbx_seq_one_letter_code
_entity_poly.pdbx_strand_id
1 'polypeptide(L)'
;MECGRIKIGVMGSAGGKMDPEIEERCRALGRAIAEEGCAILTGGCPGLPHQAVIGCKLAGGLTIGVSPALSVREHVDHYGSPTDHIDVMIYTGAGLMGREIIGVRSCDIII
;
A
#
# COMPACT_ATOMS: atom_id res chain seq x y z
N MET A 1 -15.53 19.56 11.94
CA MET A 1 -14.62 19.27 10.82
C MET A 1 -13.92 17.95 11.06
N GLU A 2 -13.95 17.09 10.08
CA GLU A 2 -13.27 15.80 10.17
C GLU A 2 -11.79 15.95 9.89
N CYS A 3 -10.97 15.22 10.66
CA CYS A 3 -9.52 15.29 10.60
C CYS A 3 -8.95 14.04 9.92
N GLY A 4 -9.26 13.86 8.66
CA GLY A 4 -8.71 12.78 7.86
C GLY A 4 -9.62 11.59 7.70
N ARG A 5 -9.13 10.61 6.98
CA ARG A 5 -9.84 9.37 6.66
C ARG A 5 -9.33 8.23 7.52
N ILE A 6 -10.18 7.22 7.68
CA ILE A 6 -9.74 5.93 8.24
C ILE A 6 -8.75 5.31 7.25
N LYS A 7 -7.61 4.88 7.76
CA LYS A 7 -6.56 4.24 6.97
C LYS A 7 -6.56 2.73 7.23
N ILE A 8 -6.79 1.97 6.18
CA ILE A 8 -6.76 0.50 6.24
C ILE A 8 -5.43 0.03 5.69
N GLY A 9 -4.63 -0.59 6.55
CA GLY A 9 -3.36 -1.17 6.17
C GLY A 9 -3.56 -2.54 5.57
N VAL A 10 -2.97 -2.79 4.41
CA VAL A 10 -3.01 -4.10 3.75
C VAL A 10 -1.61 -4.67 3.72
N MET A 11 -1.43 -5.82 4.37
CA MET A 11 -0.17 -6.54 4.45
C MET A 11 -0.31 -7.88 3.72
N GLY A 12 0.75 -8.34 3.12
CA GLY A 12 0.71 -9.61 2.40
C GLY A 12 1.99 -9.90 1.64
N SER A 13 1.95 -10.95 0.83
CA SER A 13 3.11 -11.39 0.07
C SER A 13 3.55 -10.34 -0.95
N ALA A 14 4.80 -9.95 -0.86
CA ALA A 14 5.38 -8.89 -1.70
C ALA A 14 6.00 -9.42 -2.99
N GLY A 15 6.07 -10.73 -3.18
CA GLY A 15 6.72 -11.29 -4.35
C GLY A 15 6.35 -12.73 -4.61
N GLY A 16 7.05 -13.32 -5.59
CA GLY A 16 6.81 -14.69 -5.97
C GLY A 16 5.71 -14.82 -7.04
N LYS A 17 5.41 -16.07 -7.37
CA LYS A 17 4.39 -16.38 -8.37
C LYS A 17 3.01 -16.31 -7.73
N MET A 18 2.15 -15.49 -8.29
CA MET A 18 0.81 -15.26 -7.74
C MET A 18 -0.28 -15.92 -8.56
N ASP A 19 -1.28 -16.44 -7.84
CA ASP A 19 -2.49 -16.95 -8.44
C ASP A 19 -3.33 -15.77 -8.93
N PRO A 20 -3.74 -15.75 -10.23
CA PRO A 20 -4.59 -14.67 -10.76
C PRO A 20 -5.90 -14.46 -10.00
N GLU A 21 -6.46 -15.53 -9.44
CA GLU A 21 -7.68 -15.44 -8.64
C GLU A 21 -7.45 -14.69 -7.33
N ILE A 22 -6.30 -14.94 -6.68
CA ILE A 22 -5.93 -14.23 -5.44
C ILE A 22 -5.62 -12.77 -5.74
N GLU A 23 -4.96 -12.49 -6.85
CA GLU A 23 -4.72 -11.11 -7.28
C GLU A 23 -6.03 -10.36 -7.47
N GLU A 24 -7.02 -10.98 -8.11
CA GLU A 24 -8.34 -10.35 -8.32
C GLU A 24 -9.06 -10.10 -6.99
N ARG A 25 -8.93 -11.00 -6.03
CA ARG A 25 -9.51 -10.81 -4.69
C ARG A 25 -8.87 -9.61 -3.99
N CYS A 26 -7.57 -9.42 -4.16
CA CYS A 26 -6.87 -8.26 -3.59
C CYS A 26 -7.33 -6.96 -4.25
N ARG A 27 -7.52 -6.96 -5.57
CA ARG A 27 -8.08 -5.80 -6.26
C ARG A 27 -9.50 -5.48 -5.77
N ALA A 28 -10.32 -6.51 -5.58
CA ALA A 28 -11.67 -6.36 -5.04
C ALA A 28 -11.67 -5.78 -3.62
N LEU A 29 -10.70 -6.21 -2.78
CA LEU A 29 -10.52 -5.66 -1.45
C LEU A 29 -10.20 -4.16 -1.53
N GLY A 30 -9.27 -3.77 -2.39
CA GLY A 30 -8.91 -2.37 -2.59
C GLY A 30 -10.10 -1.54 -3.05
N ARG A 31 -10.89 -2.06 -3.97
CA ARG A 31 -12.11 -1.40 -4.43
C ARG A 31 -13.08 -1.18 -3.27
N ALA A 32 -13.28 -2.21 -2.44
CA ALA A 32 -14.16 -2.11 -1.28
C ALA A 32 -13.70 -1.04 -0.30
N ILE A 33 -12.39 -0.94 -0.06
CA ILE A 33 -11.80 0.10 0.79
C ILE A 33 -12.15 1.49 0.26
N ALA A 34 -12.00 1.70 -1.05
CA ALA A 34 -12.35 2.97 -1.68
C ALA A 34 -13.85 3.28 -1.57
N GLU A 35 -14.69 2.27 -1.79
CA GLU A 35 -16.13 2.42 -1.73
C GLU A 35 -16.64 2.81 -0.34
N GLU A 36 -15.93 2.39 0.70
CA GLU A 36 -16.22 2.77 2.09
C GLU A 36 -15.66 4.15 2.46
N GLY A 37 -15.03 4.85 1.53
CA GLY A 37 -14.45 6.17 1.78
C GLY A 37 -13.17 6.14 2.61
N CYS A 38 -12.54 4.99 2.75
CA CYS A 38 -11.30 4.85 3.50
C CYS A 38 -10.08 5.01 2.58
N ALA A 39 -8.92 5.29 3.18
CA ALA A 39 -7.66 5.27 2.46
C ALA A 39 -6.99 3.91 2.65
N ILE A 40 -6.30 3.45 1.62
CA ILE A 40 -5.45 2.25 1.74
C ILE A 40 -4.01 2.66 2.06
N LEU A 41 -3.37 1.91 2.94
CA LEU A 41 -1.95 2.11 3.27
C LEU A 41 -1.22 0.78 3.15
N THR A 42 -0.12 0.79 2.41
CA THR A 42 0.74 -0.39 2.26
C THR A 42 2.19 0.00 2.51
N GLY A 43 3.07 -0.98 2.45
CA GLY A 43 4.50 -0.73 2.53
C GLY A 43 5.11 -0.19 1.25
N GLY A 44 4.31 0.15 0.25
CA GLY A 44 4.81 0.55 -1.06
C GLY A 44 5.48 -0.60 -1.82
N CYS A 45 5.30 -1.83 -1.37
CA CYS A 45 5.94 -3.02 -1.93
C CYS A 45 5.14 -3.60 -3.10
N PRO A 46 5.79 -4.43 -3.94
CA PRO A 46 5.07 -5.14 -5.00
C PRO A 46 4.21 -6.27 -4.40
N GLY A 47 3.54 -7.01 -5.28
CA GLY A 47 2.82 -8.20 -4.87
C GLY A 47 1.36 -7.96 -4.53
N LEU A 48 0.82 -8.76 -3.62
CA LEU A 48 -0.59 -8.71 -3.26
C LEU A 48 -1.04 -7.36 -2.68
N PRO A 49 -0.26 -6.71 -1.79
CA PRO A 49 -0.64 -5.38 -1.33
C PRO A 49 -0.77 -4.38 -2.46
N HIS A 50 0.08 -4.46 -3.48
CA HIS A 50 0.00 -3.56 -4.61
C HIS A 50 -1.25 -3.81 -5.48
N GLN A 51 -1.70 -5.05 -5.58
CA GLN A 51 -2.96 -5.36 -6.26
C GLN A 51 -4.14 -4.67 -5.57
N ALA A 52 -4.13 -4.64 -4.23
CA ALA A 52 -5.15 -3.92 -3.47
C ALA A 52 -5.05 -2.40 -3.72
N VAL A 53 -3.84 -1.86 -3.81
CA VAL A 53 -3.62 -0.45 -4.16
C VAL A 53 -4.21 -0.13 -5.52
N ILE A 54 -3.96 -0.97 -6.51
CA ILE A 54 -4.49 -0.79 -7.87
C ILE A 54 -6.03 -0.76 -7.84
N GLY A 55 -6.65 -1.72 -7.16
CA GLY A 55 -8.11 -1.78 -7.04
C GLY A 55 -8.70 -0.54 -6.37
N CYS A 56 -8.05 -0.06 -5.32
CA CYS A 56 -8.46 1.14 -4.60
C CYS A 56 -8.36 2.38 -5.50
N LYS A 57 -7.24 2.53 -6.19
CA LYS A 57 -7.01 3.70 -7.05
C LYS A 57 -7.98 3.75 -8.22
N LEU A 58 -8.23 2.61 -8.86
CA LEU A 58 -9.17 2.54 -9.98
C LEU A 58 -10.61 2.85 -9.56
N ALA A 59 -10.94 2.64 -8.29
CA ALA A 59 -12.24 2.99 -7.73
C ALA A 59 -12.30 4.42 -7.17
N GLY A 60 -11.26 5.22 -7.38
CA GLY A 60 -11.20 6.62 -6.96
C GLY A 60 -10.79 6.84 -5.51
N GLY A 61 -10.21 5.84 -4.87
CA GLY A 61 -9.75 5.93 -3.49
C GLY A 61 -8.40 6.62 -3.34
N LEU A 62 -8.05 6.93 -2.09
CA LEU A 62 -6.74 7.50 -1.74
C LEU A 62 -5.78 6.38 -1.39
N THR A 63 -4.60 6.39 -2.01
CA THR A 63 -3.59 5.35 -1.84
C THR A 63 -2.30 5.92 -1.24
N ILE A 64 -1.82 5.28 -0.17
CA ILE A 64 -0.65 5.72 0.58
C ILE A 64 0.34 4.58 0.69
N GLY A 65 1.59 4.83 0.33
CA GLY A 65 2.68 3.88 0.51
C GLY A 65 3.68 4.40 1.54
N VAL A 66 4.14 3.51 2.41
CA VAL A 66 5.17 3.81 3.40
C VAL A 66 6.41 3.02 3.02
N SER A 67 7.34 3.67 2.33
CA SER A 67 8.53 3.03 1.76
C SER A 67 9.67 2.93 2.77
N PRO A 68 10.46 1.84 2.72
CA PRO A 68 11.68 1.73 3.51
C PRO A 68 12.81 2.61 3.00
N ALA A 69 12.69 3.11 1.78
CA ALA A 69 13.74 3.85 1.06
C ALA A 69 13.82 5.32 1.49
N LEU A 70 14.96 5.93 1.22
CA LEU A 70 15.17 7.38 1.41
C LEU A 70 14.63 8.21 0.25
N SER A 71 14.49 7.59 -0.93
CA SER A 71 14.17 8.30 -2.16
C SER A 71 13.43 7.38 -3.13
N VAL A 72 12.83 7.99 -4.15
CA VAL A 72 12.23 7.28 -5.28
C VAL A 72 13.25 6.34 -5.92
N ARG A 73 14.46 6.81 -6.11
CA ARG A 73 15.51 6.03 -6.77
C ARG A 73 15.84 4.77 -5.98
N GLU A 74 16.02 4.88 -4.67
CA GLU A 74 16.29 3.73 -3.81
C GLU A 74 15.09 2.79 -3.78
N HIS A 75 13.88 3.34 -3.74
CA HIS A 75 12.64 2.58 -3.73
C HIS A 75 12.55 1.67 -4.97
N VAL A 76 12.85 2.22 -6.14
CA VAL A 76 12.76 1.49 -7.40
C VAL A 76 13.99 0.60 -7.61
N ASP A 77 15.19 1.16 -7.49
CA ASP A 77 16.43 0.46 -7.88
C ASP A 77 16.90 -0.55 -6.84
N HIS A 78 16.82 -0.20 -5.57
CA HIS A 78 17.29 -1.09 -4.50
C HIS A 78 16.22 -2.07 -4.04
N TYR A 79 15.01 -1.58 -3.80
CA TYR A 79 13.92 -2.41 -3.28
C TYR A 79 13.05 -3.04 -4.38
N GLY A 80 13.21 -2.63 -5.63
CA GLY A 80 12.43 -3.18 -6.74
C GLY A 80 10.93 -2.94 -6.58
N SER A 81 10.56 -1.81 -6.00
CA SER A 81 9.19 -1.54 -5.62
C SER A 81 8.48 -0.59 -6.59
N PRO A 82 7.14 -0.71 -6.71
CA PRO A 82 6.37 0.08 -7.67
C PRO A 82 6.12 1.51 -7.19
N THR A 83 5.89 2.40 -8.15
CA THR A 83 5.48 3.78 -7.89
C THR A 83 4.10 4.08 -8.47
N ASP A 84 3.58 3.20 -9.33
CA ASP A 84 2.29 3.39 -9.98
C ASP A 84 1.13 3.23 -8.99
N HIS A 85 0.02 3.94 -9.25
CA HIS A 85 -1.22 3.87 -8.48
C HIS A 85 -1.13 4.33 -7.03
N ILE A 86 -0.01 4.89 -6.61
CA ILE A 86 0.20 5.38 -5.24
C ILE A 86 0.13 6.91 -5.26
N ASP A 87 -0.86 7.48 -4.58
CA ASP A 87 -1.04 8.93 -4.53
C ASP A 87 0.00 9.62 -3.66
N VAL A 88 0.29 9.04 -2.51
CA VAL A 88 1.23 9.60 -1.54
C VAL A 88 2.23 8.53 -1.15
N MET A 89 3.50 8.78 -1.40
CA MET A 89 4.58 7.90 -0.97
C MET A 89 5.38 8.58 0.12
N ILE A 90 5.48 7.92 1.27
CA ILE A 90 6.27 8.40 2.40
C ILE A 90 7.60 7.63 2.40
N TYR A 91 8.69 8.33 2.19
CA TYR A 91 10.04 7.74 2.20
C TYR A 91 10.62 7.84 3.60
N THR A 92 10.62 6.72 4.32
CA THR A 92 11.05 6.71 5.72
C THR A 92 12.57 6.66 5.90
N GLY A 93 13.28 6.06 4.95
CA GLY A 93 14.71 5.79 5.11
C GLY A 93 15.03 4.86 6.26
N ALA A 94 14.03 4.19 6.82
CA ALA A 94 14.18 3.39 8.03
C ALA A 94 14.48 1.92 7.76
N GLY A 95 14.56 1.51 6.50
CA GLY A 95 14.72 0.11 6.11
C GLY A 95 13.42 -0.67 6.27
N LEU A 96 13.48 -1.96 5.95
CA LEU A 96 12.27 -2.80 5.94
C LEU A 96 11.60 -2.91 7.30
N MET A 97 12.37 -3.18 8.34
CA MET A 97 11.82 -3.34 9.70
C MET A 97 11.29 -2.02 10.27
N GLY A 98 12.04 -0.94 10.10
CA GLY A 98 11.62 0.37 10.59
C GLY A 98 10.38 0.87 9.87
N ARG A 99 10.27 0.63 8.56
CA ARG A 99 9.10 0.95 7.77
C ARG A 99 7.86 0.20 8.27
N GLU A 100 8.01 -1.08 8.63
CA GLU A 100 6.91 -1.88 9.16
C GLU A 100 6.30 -1.25 10.42
N ILE A 101 7.15 -0.82 11.35
CA ILE A 101 6.68 -0.19 12.59
C ILE A 101 5.91 1.09 12.27
N ILE A 102 6.45 1.94 11.42
CA ILE A 102 5.83 3.20 11.02
C ILE A 102 4.49 2.93 10.32
N GLY A 103 4.48 2.00 9.38
CA GLY A 103 3.28 1.65 8.62
C GLY A 103 2.16 1.11 9.49
N VAL A 104 2.47 0.13 10.35
CA VAL A 104 1.49 -0.48 11.23
C VAL A 104 0.89 0.55 12.19
N ARG A 105 1.72 1.39 12.78
CA ARG A 105 1.26 2.42 13.72
C ARG A 105 0.46 3.53 13.05
N SER A 106 0.59 3.68 11.74
CA SER A 106 -0.14 4.70 10.98
C SER A 106 -1.54 4.24 10.58
N CYS A 107 -1.85 2.95 10.71
CA CYS A 107 -3.13 2.39 10.31
C CYS A 107 -4.13 2.42 11.45
N ASP A 108 -5.41 2.57 11.09
CA ASP A 108 -6.53 2.42 12.04
C ASP A 108 -6.99 0.96 12.07
N ILE A 109 -6.93 0.29 10.92
CA ILE A 109 -7.30 -1.13 10.77
C ILE A 109 -6.23 -1.80 9.91
N ILE A 110 -5.92 -3.06 10.19
CA ILE A 110 -4.96 -3.86 9.40
C ILE A 110 -5.62 -5.15 8.92
N ILE A 111 -5.41 -5.44 7.66
CA ILE A 111 -5.87 -6.68 7.02
C ILE A 111 -4.69 -7.52 6.55
#